data_2dcdb4ee78b745dbf1ae62d5cc8055a6
#
_entry.id   2dcdb4ee78b745dbf1ae62d5cc8055a6
#
_cell.length_a   1.000
_cell.length_b   1.000
_cell.length_c   1.000
_cell.angle_alpha   90.00
_cell.angle_beta   90.00
_cell.angle_gamma   90.00
#
_symmetry.space_group_name_H-M   'P 1'
#
loop_
_entity.id
_entity.type
_entity.pdbx_description
1 polymer ?
#
loop_
_entity_poly.entity_id
_entity_poly.type
_entity_poly.pdbx_seq_one_letter_code
_entity_poly.pdbx_strand_id
1 'polypeptide(L)'
;MTCIDCFSKHAWAESLQQKTADEIIKALERILDSGRKPKRFQSDRGSEFTNKKVQAFLRKHNILFFTTDSEQKASIVERFNRTLKTRMFKYFTNSNTYRYVDVLPALVDGYNATYHRSIKMKPRDVRLIHQPIIRQRLYGTTKTNR
;
A
#
# COMPACT_ATOMS: atom_id res chain seq x y z
N MET A 1 -5.85 -4.06 7.38
CA MET A 1 -5.91 -3.40 6.04
C MET A 1 -4.49 -3.14 5.55
N THR A 2 -4.21 -3.45 4.30
CA THR A 2 -2.92 -3.17 3.67
C THR A 2 -3.09 -2.24 2.46
N CYS A 3 -2.16 -1.34 2.27
CA CYS A 3 -2.09 -0.43 1.13
C CYS A 3 -0.66 -0.38 0.59
N ILE A 4 -0.53 -0.15 -0.71
CA ILE A 4 0.76 0.04 -1.35
C ILE A 4 0.64 1.10 -2.45
N ASP A 5 1.63 1.98 -2.51
CA ASP A 5 1.80 2.86 -3.66
C ASP A 5 2.43 2.06 -4.79
N CYS A 6 1.69 1.89 -5.88
CA CYS A 6 2.13 1.09 -7.02
C CYS A 6 3.41 1.64 -7.70
N PHE A 7 3.66 2.93 -7.55
CA PHE A 7 4.83 3.59 -8.12
C PHE A 7 6.07 3.46 -7.24
N SER A 8 6.02 3.99 -6.01
CA SER A 8 7.16 3.97 -5.08
C SER A 8 7.35 2.63 -4.37
N LYS A 9 6.35 1.73 -4.46
CA LYS A 9 6.28 0.48 -3.68
C LYS A 9 6.26 0.71 -2.17
N HIS A 10 6.04 1.94 -1.71
CA HIS A 10 5.85 2.24 -0.29
C HIS A 10 4.55 1.62 0.20
N ALA A 11 4.61 0.92 1.31
CA ALA A 11 3.49 0.16 1.83
C ALA A 11 3.07 0.62 3.22
N TRP A 12 1.81 0.39 3.55
CA TRP A 12 1.19 0.61 4.86
C TRP A 12 0.40 -0.62 5.25
N ALA A 13 0.36 -0.90 6.53
CA ALA A 13 -0.53 -1.90 7.10
C ALA A 13 -1.12 -1.37 8.40
N GLU A 14 -2.43 -1.46 8.51
CA GLU A 14 -3.19 -1.02 9.68
C GLU A 14 -4.00 -2.18 10.23
N SER A 15 -3.88 -2.43 11.53
CA SER A 15 -4.74 -3.41 12.19
C SER A 15 -6.14 -2.82 12.37
N LEU A 16 -7.15 -3.60 12.06
CA LEU A 16 -8.55 -3.25 12.24
C LEU A 16 -9.18 -4.24 13.21
N GLN A 17 -9.94 -3.76 14.17
CA GLN A 17 -10.74 -4.63 15.04
C GLN A 17 -11.95 -5.18 14.30
N GLN A 18 -12.56 -4.35 13.47
CA GLN A 18 -13.72 -4.70 12.64
C GLN A 18 -13.60 -4.10 11.24
N LYS A 19 -14.23 -4.73 10.26
CA LYS A 19 -14.29 -4.22 8.89
C LYS A 19 -15.45 -3.21 8.71
N THR A 20 -15.52 -2.22 9.57
CA THR A 20 -16.53 -1.16 9.49
C THR A 20 -16.00 0.04 8.71
N ALA A 21 -16.91 0.86 8.16
CA ALA A 21 -16.53 2.08 7.46
C ALA A 21 -15.72 3.03 8.35
N ASP A 22 -16.08 3.16 9.62
CA ASP A 22 -15.40 4.06 10.55
C ASP A 22 -13.97 3.59 10.84
N GLU A 23 -13.74 2.29 11.00
CA GLU A 23 -12.39 1.73 11.16
C GLU A 23 -11.53 1.90 9.90
N ILE A 24 -12.10 1.70 8.73
CA ILE A 24 -11.43 1.95 7.45
C ILE A 24 -11.03 3.43 7.32
N ILE A 25 -11.93 4.35 7.64
CA ILE A 25 -11.67 5.80 7.57
C ILE A 25 -10.52 6.18 8.52
N LYS A 26 -10.54 5.72 9.77
CA LYS A 26 -9.44 5.95 10.72
C LYS A 26 -8.11 5.43 10.22
N ALA A 27 -8.11 4.25 9.60
CA ALA A 27 -6.90 3.68 9.02
C ALA A 27 -6.40 4.52 7.82
N LEU A 28 -7.30 4.97 6.95
CA LEU A 28 -6.95 5.87 5.84
C LEU A 28 -6.43 7.22 6.33
N GLU A 29 -7.01 7.79 7.38
CA GLU A 29 -6.51 9.03 8.01
C GLU A 29 -5.05 8.86 8.45
N ARG A 30 -4.72 7.79 9.16
CA ARG A 30 -3.34 7.50 9.58
C ARG A 30 -2.39 7.36 8.38
N ILE A 31 -2.84 6.73 7.30
CA ILE A 31 -2.05 6.61 6.08
C ILE A 31 -1.81 7.99 5.43
N LEU A 32 -2.83 8.83 5.34
CA LEU A 32 -2.72 10.18 4.78
C LEU A 32 -1.82 11.08 5.63
N ASP A 33 -1.87 10.93 6.96
CA ASP A 33 -1.02 11.68 7.91
C ASP A 33 0.47 11.35 7.76
N SER A 34 0.80 10.20 7.15
CA SER A 34 2.19 9.86 6.80
C SER A 34 2.82 10.77 5.74
N GLY A 35 2.03 11.67 5.12
CA GLY A 35 2.48 12.66 4.16
C GLY A 35 2.51 12.19 2.69
N ARG A 36 2.11 10.95 2.42
CA ARG A 36 2.03 10.39 1.06
C ARG A 36 0.56 10.27 0.64
N LYS A 37 0.01 11.33 0.06
CA LYS A 37 -1.38 11.37 -0.38
C LYS A 37 -1.51 10.85 -1.83
N PRO A 38 -2.36 9.84 -2.09
CA PRO A 38 -2.60 9.37 -3.45
C PRO A 38 -3.55 10.31 -4.20
N LYS A 39 -3.41 10.36 -5.52
CA LYS A 39 -4.42 10.95 -6.41
C LYS A 39 -5.52 9.94 -6.75
N ARG A 40 -5.17 8.67 -6.79
CA ARG A 40 -6.07 7.56 -7.13
C ARG A 40 -5.93 6.45 -6.10
N PHE A 41 -7.06 5.91 -5.71
CA PHE A 41 -7.14 4.78 -4.80
C PHE A 41 -7.93 3.66 -5.45
N GLN A 42 -7.33 2.49 -5.50
CA GLN A 42 -7.93 1.29 -6.08
C GLN A 42 -8.14 0.24 -5.00
N SER A 43 -9.30 -0.39 -5.02
CA SER A 43 -9.55 -1.60 -4.24
C SER A 43 -10.30 -2.63 -5.07
N ASP A 44 -10.48 -3.84 -4.50
CA ASP A 44 -11.49 -4.77 -4.98
C ASP A 44 -12.91 -4.21 -4.73
N ARG A 45 -13.94 -4.96 -5.12
CA ARG A 45 -15.34 -4.59 -4.90
C ARG A 45 -15.84 -4.90 -3.49
N GLY A 46 -14.97 -5.02 -2.50
CA GLY A 46 -15.35 -5.24 -1.12
C GLY A 46 -16.29 -4.14 -0.60
N SER A 47 -17.33 -4.53 0.09
CA SER A 47 -18.33 -3.60 0.64
C SER A 47 -17.73 -2.59 1.61
N GLU A 48 -16.63 -2.92 2.25
CA GLU A 48 -15.89 -2.04 3.15
C GLU A 48 -15.32 -0.81 2.45
N PHE A 49 -15.00 -0.89 1.16
CA PHE A 49 -14.47 0.24 0.38
C PHE A 49 -15.54 0.93 -0.48
N THR A 50 -16.56 0.21 -0.93
CA THR A 50 -17.66 0.76 -1.73
C THR A 50 -18.72 1.46 -0.89
N ASN A 51 -18.60 1.44 0.42
CA ASN A 51 -19.47 2.09 1.38
C ASN A 51 -19.54 3.61 1.16
N LYS A 52 -20.73 4.19 1.30
CA LYS A 52 -20.97 5.63 1.10
C LYS A 52 -20.11 6.53 1.98
N LYS A 53 -19.85 6.15 3.24
CA LYS A 53 -19.01 6.92 4.17
C LYS A 53 -17.56 6.96 3.70
N VAL A 54 -17.00 5.83 3.29
CA VAL A 54 -15.63 5.73 2.76
C VAL A 54 -15.50 6.52 1.46
N GLN A 55 -16.50 6.42 0.57
CA GLN A 55 -16.53 7.17 -0.68
C GLN A 55 -16.58 8.69 -0.44
N ALA A 56 -17.40 9.15 0.54
CA ALA A 56 -17.46 10.55 0.92
C ALA A 56 -16.12 11.05 1.50
N PHE A 57 -15.46 10.25 2.32
CA PHE A 57 -14.12 10.54 2.85
C PHE A 57 -13.09 10.72 1.72
N LEU A 58 -13.05 9.80 0.77
CA LEU A 58 -12.11 9.87 -0.36
C LEU A 58 -12.37 11.10 -1.23
N ARG A 59 -13.63 11.43 -1.51
CA ARG A 59 -14.01 12.65 -2.25
C ARG A 59 -13.59 13.92 -1.52
N LYS A 60 -13.81 13.98 -0.20
CA LYS A 60 -13.39 15.11 0.64
C LYS A 60 -11.89 15.38 0.53
N HIS A 61 -11.10 14.34 0.38
CA HIS A 61 -9.64 14.41 0.22
C HIS A 61 -9.18 14.53 -1.24
N ASN A 62 -10.09 14.69 -2.22
CA ASN A 62 -9.80 14.75 -3.65
C ASN A 62 -9.06 13.50 -4.15
N ILE A 63 -9.44 12.32 -3.64
CA ILE A 63 -8.91 11.03 -4.05
C ILE A 63 -9.92 10.35 -4.97
N LEU A 64 -9.52 10.08 -6.21
CA LEU A 64 -10.35 9.36 -7.16
C LEU A 64 -10.33 7.86 -6.82
N PHE A 65 -11.50 7.32 -6.50
CA PHE A 65 -11.66 5.90 -6.22
C PHE A 65 -12.10 5.14 -7.49
N PHE A 66 -11.54 3.95 -7.67
CA PHE A 66 -12.00 3.02 -8.70
C PHE A 66 -11.80 1.57 -8.26
N THR A 67 -12.63 0.70 -8.78
CA THR A 67 -12.50 -0.75 -8.63
C THR A 67 -12.02 -1.36 -9.93
N THR A 68 -11.38 -2.50 -9.84
CA THR A 68 -10.96 -3.27 -11.01
C THR A 68 -11.20 -4.75 -10.77
N ASP A 69 -11.67 -5.40 -11.82
CA ASP A 69 -11.84 -6.86 -11.86
C ASP A 69 -10.60 -7.56 -12.43
N SER A 70 -9.58 -6.80 -12.87
CA SER A 70 -8.41 -7.42 -13.48
C SER A 70 -7.45 -7.97 -12.43
N GLU A 71 -7.14 -9.24 -12.51
CA GLU A 71 -6.19 -9.95 -11.66
C GLU A 71 -4.79 -9.31 -11.65
N GLN A 72 -4.39 -8.68 -12.74
CA GLN A 72 -3.06 -8.10 -12.89
C GLN A 72 -2.79 -6.89 -11.97
N LYS A 73 -3.82 -6.10 -11.65
CA LYS A 73 -3.63 -4.87 -10.84
C LYS A 73 -3.64 -5.14 -9.33
N ALA A 74 -4.32 -6.20 -8.88
CA ALA A 74 -4.27 -6.64 -7.50
C ALA A 74 -2.92 -7.32 -7.14
N SER A 75 -2.16 -7.74 -8.14
CA SER A 75 -0.92 -8.51 -7.95
C SER A 75 0.17 -7.79 -7.14
N ILE A 76 0.21 -6.45 -7.17
CA ILE A 76 1.21 -5.66 -6.43
C ILE A 76 0.92 -5.71 -4.94
N VAL A 77 -0.32 -5.46 -4.52
CA VAL A 77 -0.71 -5.54 -3.11
C VAL A 77 -0.72 -6.99 -2.60
N GLU A 78 -1.08 -7.95 -3.43
CA GLU A 78 -1.04 -9.37 -3.08
C GLU A 78 0.40 -9.84 -2.83
N ARG A 79 1.35 -9.40 -3.64
CA ARG A 79 2.77 -9.69 -3.44
C ARG A 79 3.29 -9.06 -2.15
N PHE A 80 2.90 -7.84 -1.85
CA PHE A 80 3.19 -7.21 -0.57
C PHE A 80 2.59 -8.00 0.59
N ASN A 81 1.32 -8.38 0.50
CA ASN A 81 0.64 -9.17 1.53
C ASN A 81 1.37 -10.49 1.80
N ARG A 82 1.84 -11.17 0.75
CA ARG A 82 2.63 -12.40 0.89
C ARG A 82 3.94 -12.15 1.62
N THR A 83 4.65 -11.10 1.27
CA THR A 83 5.91 -10.71 1.93
C THR A 83 5.68 -10.37 3.40
N LEU A 84 4.65 -9.59 3.70
CA LEU A 84 4.28 -9.22 5.06
C LEU A 84 3.92 -10.44 5.90
N LYS A 85 3.08 -11.34 5.39
CA LYS A 85 2.74 -12.61 6.05
C LYS A 85 3.98 -13.45 6.36
N THR A 86 4.90 -13.57 5.43
CA THR A 86 6.16 -14.31 5.64
C THR A 86 6.96 -13.71 6.79
N ARG A 87 7.06 -12.39 6.88
CA ARG A 87 7.75 -11.70 7.98
C ARG A 87 7.02 -11.91 9.31
N MET A 88 5.69 -11.88 9.31
CA MET A 88 4.87 -12.15 10.50
C MET A 88 5.10 -13.58 11.02
N PHE A 89 5.06 -14.58 10.13
CA PHE A 89 5.29 -15.96 10.51
C PHE A 89 6.68 -16.19 11.09
N LYS A 90 7.72 -15.59 10.52
CA LYS A 90 9.07 -15.63 11.09
C LYS A 90 9.11 -15.04 12.49
N TYR A 91 8.45 -13.91 12.70
CA TYR A 91 8.34 -13.29 14.01
C TYR A 91 7.61 -14.21 14.99
N PHE A 92 6.49 -14.82 14.60
CA PHE A 92 5.74 -15.73 15.47
C PHE A 92 6.60 -16.93 15.91
N THR A 93 7.33 -17.52 14.99
CA THR A 93 8.23 -18.64 15.29
C THR A 93 9.35 -18.23 16.25
N ASN A 94 9.99 -17.10 16.00
CA ASN A 94 11.13 -16.65 16.82
C ASN A 94 10.73 -16.18 18.21
N SER A 95 9.54 -15.60 18.34
CA SER A 95 9.05 -15.00 19.59
C SER A 95 8.03 -15.86 20.34
N ASN A 96 7.73 -17.04 19.79
CA ASN A 96 6.74 -17.97 20.35
C ASN A 96 5.40 -17.31 20.70
N THR A 97 4.88 -16.50 19.78
CA THR A 97 3.62 -15.74 19.93
C THR A 97 2.91 -15.60 18.60
N TYR A 98 1.59 -15.43 18.64
CA TYR A 98 0.77 -15.08 17.49
C TYR A 98 0.29 -13.61 17.51
N ARG A 99 0.76 -12.84 18.49
CA ARG A 99 0.41 -11.42 18.63
C ARG A 99 1.26 -10.58 17.68
N TYR A 100 0.65 -9.92 16.73
CA TYR A 100 1.33 -9.16 15.67
C TYR A 100 1.09 -7.65 15.74
N VAL A 101 0.04 -7.19 16.44
CA VAL A 101 -0.39 -5.79 16.42
C VAL A 101 0.72 -4.84 16.85
N ASP A 102 1.47 -5.20 17.88
CA ASP A 102 2.54 -4.37 18.44
C ASP A 102 3.77 -4.29 17.51
N VAL A 103 4.00 -5.32 16.69
CA VAL A 103 5.18 -5.40 15.80
C VAL A 103 4.86 -5.05 14.37
N LEU A 104 3.60 -4.91 14.01
CA LEU A 104 3.18 -4.61 12.65
C LEU A 104 3.85 -3.35 12.08
N PRO A 105 3.93 -2.22 12.80
CA PRO A 105 4.65 -1.03 12.31
C PRO A 105 6.12 -1.32 12.00
N ALA A 106 6.82 -2.05 12.86
CA ALA A 106 8.22 -2.40 12.65
C ALA A 106 8.42 -3.33 11.43
N LEU A 107 7.51 -4.27 11.21
CA LEU A 107 7.54 -5.16 10.04
C LEU A 107 7.34 -4.39 8.74
N VAL A 108 6.44 -3.43 8.72
CA VAL A 108 6.19 -2.55 7.56
C VAL A 108 7.36 -1.61 7.32
N ASP A 109 7.92 -1.01 8.37
CA ASP A 109 9.11 -0.17 8.27
C ASP A 109 10.31 -0.96 7.71
N GLY A 110 10.48 -2.20 8.14
CA GLY A 110 11.49 -3.10 7.60
C GLY A 110 11.29 -3.39 6.12
N TYR A 111 10.05 -3.57 5.67
CA TYR A 111 9.72 -3.70 4.25
C TYR A 111 10.10 -2.43 3.47
N ASN A 112 9.66 -1.27 3.94
CA ASN A 112 9.94 0.02 3.28
C ASN A 112 11.43 0.39 3.27
N ALA A 113 12.20 -0.17 4.19
CA ALA A 113 13.65 -0.01 4.28
C ALA A 113 14.45 -1.03 3.47
N THR A 114 13.80 -2.00 2.85
CA THR A 114 14.44 -3.03 2.02
C THR A 114 14.49 -2.60 0.57
N TYR A 115 15.62 -2.85 -0.08
CA TYR A 115 15.80 -2.60 -1.52
C TYR A 115 14.77 -3.35 -2.35
N HIS A 116 14.08 -2.64 -3.25
CA HIS A 116 13.06 -3.20 -4.13
C HIS A 116 13.57 -3.28 -5.56
N ARG A 117 13.58 -4.49 -6.13
CA ARG A 117 14.20 -4.76 -7.44
C ARG A 117 13.61 -3.94 -8.59
N SER A 118 12.29 -3.77 -8.64
CA SER A 118 11.63 -3.09 -9.76
C SER A 118 11.91 -1.59 -9.81
N ILE A 119 12.10 -0.95 -8.67
CA ILE A 119 12.41 0.49 -8.59
C ILE A 119 13.90 0.76 -8.33
N LYS A 120 14.67 -0.29 -8.04
CA LYS A 120 16.12 -0.26 -7.74
C LYS A 120 16.49 0.75 -6.64
N MET A 121 15.67 0.82 -5.62
CA MET A 121 15.90 1.60 -4.40
C MET A 121 14.95 1.16 -3.29
N LYS A 122 15.14 1.70 -2.09
CA LYS A 122 14.23 1.43 -0.97
C LYS A 122 12.95 2.27 -1.12
N PRO A 123 11.76 1.69 -0.92
CA PRO A 123 10.51 2.44 -1.02
C PRO A 123 10.47 3.70 -0.17
N ARG A 124 10.99 3.66 1.06
CA ARG A 124 11.03 4.82 1.96
C ARG A 124 11.85 6.00 1.42
N ASP A 125 12.84 5.74 0.58
CA ASP A 125 13.75 6.76 0.05
C ASP A 125 13.22 7.43 -1.22
N VAL A 126 12.13 6.92 -1.80
CA VAL A 126 11.53 7.49 -3.01
C VAL A 126 10.97 8.86 -2.73
N ARG A 127 11.38 9.83 -3.53
CA ARG A 127 10.93 11.23 -3.52
C ARG A 127 10.51 11.65 -4.94
N LEU A 128 9.86 12.79 -5.06
CA LEU A 128 9.41 13.31 -6.37
C LEU A 128 10.55 13.44 -7.38
N ILE A 129 11.74 13.80 -6.95
CA ILE A 129 12.92 13.90 -7.81
C ILE A 129 13.27 12.57 -8.50
N HIS A 130 12.90 11.44 -7.91
CA HIS A 130 13.16 10.11 -8.48
C HIS A 130 12.11 9.67 -9.51
N GLN A 131 11.05 10.47 -9.72
CA GLN A 131 9.93 10.10 -10.58
C GLN A 131 10.36 9.71 -12.01
N PRO A 132 11.22 10.47 -12.72
CA PRO A 132 11.61 10.12 -14.08
C PRO A 132 12.32 8.77 -14.17
N ILE A 133 13.28 8.53 -13.27
CA ILE A 133 14.06 7.29 -13.29
C ILE A 133 13.23 6.07 -12.87
N ILE A 134 12.33 6.22 -11.91
CA ILE A 134 11.43 5.13 -11.51
C ILE A 134 10.45 4.80 -12.63
N ARG A 135 9.89 5.81 -13.29
CA ARG A 135 9.02 5.61 -14.44
C ARG A 135 9.73 4.81 -15.55
N GLN A 136 10.97 5.16 -15.85
CA GLN A 136 11.80 4.42 -16.81
C GLN A 136 12.03 2.97 -16.37
N ARG A 137 12.32 2.73 -15.10
CA ARG A 137 12.54 1.38 -14.55
C ARG A 137 11.29 0.51 -14.57
N LEU A 138 10.13 1.08 -14.31
CA LEU A 138 8.86 0.35 -14.25
C LEU A 138 8.24 0.10 -15.64
N TYR A 139 8.34 1.08 -16.54
CA TYR A 139 7.60 1.07 -17.81
C TYR A 139 8.48 1.12 -19.05
N GLY A 140 9.81 1.20 -18.87
CA GLY A 140 10.76 1.36 -19.96
C GLY A 140 10.71 2.75 -20.61
N THR A 141 11.57 2.97 -21.59
CA THR A 141 11.51 4.16 -22.44
C THR A 141 10.29 4.04 -23.36
N THR A 142 9.32 4.94 -23.24
CA THR A 142 8.35 5.15 -24.30
C THR A 142 9.14 5.44 -25.58
N LYS A 143 9.17 4.50 -26.51
CA LYS A 143 9.61 4.80 -27.87
C LYS A 143 8.67 5.89 -28.37
N THR A 144 9.14 7.12 -28.38
CA THR A 144 8.52 8.18 -29.17
C THR A 144 8.65 7.75 -30.61
N ASN A 145 7.59 7.14 -31.15
CA ASN A 145 7.46 7.01 -32.60
C ASN A 145 7.45 8.44 -33.17
N ARG A 146 8.55 8.80 -33.82
CA ARG A 146 8.59 9.91 -34.75
C ARG A 146 7.91 9.47 -36.03
#